data_648a6ef31e7f4eb52f0345525295b097
#
_entry.id   648a6ef31e7f4eb52f0345525295b097
#
_cell.length_a   1.000
_cell.length_b   1.000
_cell.length_c   1.000
_cell.angle_alpha   90.00
_cell.angle_beta   90.00
_cell.angle_gamma   90.00
#
_symmetry.space_group_name_H-M   'P 1'
#
loop_
_entity.id
_entity.type
_entity.pdbx_description
1 polymer ?
#
loop_
_entity_poly.entity_id
_entity_poly.type
_entity_poly.pdbx_seq_one_letter_code
_entity_poly.pdbx_strand_id
1 'polypeptide(L)'
;MSISDLKHTLRKHEFPTCAREAFPKIEQLLVGRSAPSSKQLDIAMDIISEFVFCEADRRGRRGLNSLQELQLIDIICDYISSCSNETTKNTIFLSLFGGMESQRKLKILSILASMAVSASSTPVLLAVGVWLQQMGSSSPQSLQLVENIIRDHFHLNTTNQAALKSLATTAPQFVSNFITAVTELYMHDGINEKKLPPRNLLEVITSWVCSNPTLCMSAQMNPAALPSGAIPMAAVTPLAGLIHWCSLAPLYVEDDDDQEIPIKKLKLEEDIKKPVAKSESTQALYWQLHLGVLNSLRGGWRPHGPPTALAAARLAALAPKLQAHAHRLHATGLDLTIHPKLQDCLDRVGQAVQVALAAGCVYGNITNLLTALDTLPENRLLKIIIQKHQQSL
;
A
#
# COMPACT_ATOMS: atom_id res chain seq x y z
N MET A 1 38.06 -11.54 15.35
CA MET A 1 37.54 -10.72 16.47
C MET A 1 36.52 -11.57 17.19
N SER A 2 36.63 -11.79 18.51
CA SER A 2 35.61 -12.58 19.21
C SER A 2 34.34 -11.77 19.41
N ILE A 3 33.18 -12.45 19.55
CA ILE A 3 31.87 -11.80 19.81
C ILE A 3 31.95 -10.93 21.08
N SER A 4 32.66 -11.42 22.06
CA SER A 4 32.90 -10.71 23.33
C SER A 4 33.63 -9.39 23.10
N ASP A 5 34.66 -9.39 22.25
CA ASP A 5 35.45 -8.20 21.95
C ASP A 5 34.62 -7.15 21.19
N LEU A 6 33.75 -7.60 20.30
CA LEU A 6 32.88 -6.74 19.52
C LEU A 6 31.85 -6.01 20.40
N LYS A 7 31.13 -6.73 21.25
CA LYS A 7 30.20 -6.13 22.22
C LYS A 7 30.92 -5.25 23.24
N HIS A 8 32.12 -5.67 23.69
CA HIS A 8 32.93 -4.87 24.61
C HIS A 8 33.34 -3.53 23.99
N THR A 9 33.67 -3.51 22.70
CA THR A 9 34.01 -2.26 21.99
C THR A 9 32.80 -1.33 21.92
N LEU A 10 31.62 -1.84 21.52
CA LEU A 10 30.38 -1.03 21.43
C LEU A 10 29.92 -0.48 22.78
N ARG A 11 30.16 -1.24 23.89
CA ARG A 11 29.80 -0.81 25.26
C ARG A 11 30.63 0.37 25.79
N LYS A 12 31.77 0.69 25.15
CA LYS A 12 32.58 1.87 25.50
C LYS A 12 31.96 3.17 25.01
N HIS A 13 31.04 3.09 24.10
CA HIS A 13 30.39 4.24 23.51
C HIS A 13 28.98 4.42 24.07
N GLU A 14 28.60 5.67 24.35
CA GLU A 14 27.25 6.04 24.71
C GLU A 14 26.42 6.25 23.43
N PHE A 15 25.08 6.21 23.59
CA PHE A 15 24.16 6.61 22.53
C PHE A 15 24.31 8.12 22.24
N PRO A 16 24.37 8.56 20.97
CA PRO A 16 24.07 7.85 19.72
C PRO A 16 25.26 7.14 19.07
N THR A 17 26.49 7.31 19.57
CA THR A 17 27.71 6.76 18.95
C THR A 17 27.70 5.24 18.88
N CYS A 18 27.25 4.56 19.95
CA CYS A 18 27.16 3.09 19.94
C CYS A 18 26.25 2.58 18.81
N ALA A 19 25.14 3.27 18.50
CA ALA A 19 24.26 2.91 17.41
C ALA A 19 24.94 3.09 16.04
N ARG A 20 25.61 4.22 15.81
CA ARG A 20 26.36 4.47 14.56
C ARG A 20 27.45 3.41 14.32
N GLU A 21 28.21 3.05 15.36
CA GLU A 21 29.26 2.04 15.27
C GLU A 21 28.71 0.60 15.14
N ALA A 22 27.45 0.37 15.53
CA ALA A 22 26.81 -0.93 15.39
C ALA A 22 26.50 -1.28 13.92
N PHE A 23 26.08 -0.33 13.07
CA PHE A 23 25.67 -0.59 11.69
C PHE A 23 26.76 -1.29 10.84
N PRO A 24 28.02 -0.83 10.79
CA PRO A 24 29.06 -1.52 10.04
C PRO A 24 29.32 -2.96 10.56
N LYS A 25 29.09 -3.20 11.86
CA LYS A 25 29.27 -4.54 12.45
C LYS A 25 28.11 -5.46 12.08
N ILE A 26 26.87 -4.95 12.08
CA ILE A 26 25.70 -5.68 11.62
C ILE A 26 25.85 -6.03 10.15
N GLU A 27 26.29 -5.08 9.31
CA GLU A 27 26.56 -5.31 7.90
C GLU A 27 27.60 -6.43 7.71
N GLN A 28 28.70 -6.38 8.41
CA GLN A 28 29.77 -7.40 8.35
C GLN A 28 29.27 -8.80 8.70
N LEU A 29 28.27 -8.91 9.60
CA LEU A 29 27.70 -10.18 10.04
C LEU A 29 26.66 -10.74 9.03
N LEU A 30 25.85 -9.85 8.44
CA LEU A 30 24.69 -10.23 7.65
C LEU A 30 24.94 -10.21 6.15
N VAL A 31 25.90 -9.39 5.68
CA VAL A 31 26.17 -9.22 4.25
C VAL A 31 27.49 -9.90 3.88
N GLY A 32 27.40 -11.00 3.15
CA GLY A 32 28.53 -11.79 2.72
C GLY A 32 28.27 -12.50 1.39
N ARG A 33 29.26 -13.25 0.91
CA ARG A 33 29.11 -14.07 -0.32
C ARG A 33 28.20 -15.28 -0.14
N SER A 34 27.96 -15.70 1.10
CA SER A 34 27.08 -16.81 1.46
C SER A 34 26.03 -16.34 2.46
N ALA A 35 24.94 -17.10 2.58
CA ALA A 35 23.93 -16.85 3.62
C ALA A 35 24.56 -16.85 5.01
N PRO A 36 24.19 -15.91 5.90
CA PRO A 36 24.71 -15.85 7.26
C PRO A 36 24.31 -17.10 8.03
N SER A 37 25.23 -17.60 8.85
CA SER A 37 24.94 -18.71 9.78
C SER A 37 23.95 -18.26 10.86
N SER A 38 23.22 -19.21 11.45
CA SER A 38 22.30 -18.92 12.59
C SER A 38 23.00 -18.14 13.70
N LYS A 39 24.24 -18.49 14.02
CA LYS A 39 25.04 -17.79 15.02
C LYS A 39 25.33 -16.33 14.65
N GLN A 40 25.56 -16.03 13.37
CA GLN A 40 25.76 -14.64 12.91
C GLN A 40 24.46 -13.84 12.96
N LEU A 41 23.33 -14.47 12.63
CA LEU A 41 22.01 -13.87 12.77
C LEU A 41 21.71 -13.53 14.22
N ASP A 42 21.91 -14.47 15.15
CA ASP A 42 21.68 -14.26 16.59
C ASP A 42 22.53 -13.11 17.13
N ILE A 43 23.80 -13.03 16.73
CA ILE A 43 24.70 -11.95 17.15
C ILE A 43 24.24 -10.61 16.59
N ALA A 44 23.84 -10.56 15.32
CA ALA A 44 23.37 -9.34 14.71
C ALA A 44 22.08 -8.84 15.39
N MET A 45 21.14 -9.75 15.70
CA MET A 45 19.90 -9.42 16.42
C MET A 45 20.20 -8.92 17.85
N ASP A 46 21.14 -9.52 18.53
CA ASP A 46 21.63 -9.06 19.84
C ASP A 46 22.22 -7.64 19.77
N ILE A 47 23.03 -7.35 18.73
CA ILE A 47 23.61 -6.02 18.53
C ILE A 47 22.53 -4.99 18.22
N ILE A 48 21.56 -5.35 17.38
CA ILE A 48 20.42 -4.49 17.04
C ILE A 48 19.62 -4.16 18.31
N SER A 49 19.28 -5.14 19.11
CA SER A 49 18.52 -4.96 20.34
C SER A 49 19.29 -4.12 21.38
N GLU A 50 20.56 -4.47 21.66
CA GLU A 50 21.36 -3.86 22.74
C GLU A 50 21.86 -2.45 22.37
N PHE A 51 22.31 -2.20 21.12
CA PHE A 51 23.04 -0.97 20.78
C PHE A 51 22.28 -0.05 19.82
N VAL A 52 21.39 -0.57 18.95
CA VAL A 52 20.61 0.26 18.05
C VAL A 52 19.33 0.74 18.74
N PHE A 53 18.50 -0.18 19.24
CA PHE A 53 17.24 0.18 19.90
C PHE A 53 17.39 0.40 21.41
N CYS A 54 18.55 0.09 21.98
CA CYS A 54 18.81 0.18 23.42
C CYS A 54 17.68 -0.46 24.24
N GLU A 55 17.20 -1.63 23.79
CA GLU A 55 16.20 -2.40 24.51
C GLU A 55 16.78 -2.82 25.87
N ALA A 56 15.93 -2.86 26.90
CA ALA A 56 16.36 -2.98 28.29
C ALA A 56 17.36 -4.12 28.51
N ASP A 57 18.59 -3.75 28.86
CA ASP A 57 19.60 -4.68 29.37
C ASP A 57 19.13 -5.25 30.72
N ARG A 58 19.62 -6.46 31.10
CA ARG A 58 19.45 -7.09 32.42
C ARG A 58 19.81 -6.16 33.60
N ARG A 59 20.44 -5.02 33.33
CA ARG A 59 20.79 -3.95 34.27
C ARG A 59 19.75 -2.84 34.42
N GLY A 60 18.54 -2.98 33.82
CA GLY A 60 17.43 -2.03 34.00
C GLY A 60 17.65 -0.65 33.38
N ARG A 61 18.53 -0.51 32.37
CA ARG A 61 18.67 0.75 31.64
C ARG A 61 17.33 1.09 30.98
N ARG A 62 16.87 2.33 31.18
CA ARG A 62 15.69 2.84 30.51
C ARG A 62 15.98 2.89 29.01
N GLY A 63 15.03 2.40 28.20
CA GLY A 63 15.12 2.51 26.75
C GLY A 63 15.24 3.97 26.28
N LEU A 64 15.50 4.18 24.99
CA LEU A 64 15.66 5.52 24.40
C LEU A 64 14.48 6.44 24.77
N ASN A 65 14.78 7.68 25.09
CA ASN A 65 13.79 8.73 25.24
C ASN A 65 13.37 9.27 23.84
N SER A 66 12.35 10.13 23.79
CA SER A 66 11.81 10.63 22.52
C SER A 66 12.84 11.37 21.66
N LEU A 67 13.76 12.12 22.27
CA LEU A 67 14.83 12.81 21.54
C LEU A 67 15.84 11.79 20.96
N GLN A 68 16.17 10.78 21.72
CA GLN A 68 17.04 9.70 21.26
C GLN A 68 16.37 8.84 20.17
N GLU A 69 15.05 8.65 20.23
CA GLU A 69 14.30 8.00 19.14
C GLU A 69 14.42 8.79 17.83
N LEU A 70 14.32 10.13 17.87
CA LEU A 70 14.56 10.98 16.70
C LEU A 70 16.01 10.88 16.20
N GLN A 71 16.99 10.93 17.11
CA GLN A 71 18.41 10.74 16.74
C GLN A 71 18.66 9.36 16.10
N LEU A 72 17.96 8.32 16.58
CA LEU A 72 18.04 6.99 15.96
C LEU A 72 17.48 7.00 14.52
N ILE A 73 16.35 7.70 14.30
CA ILE A 73 15.76 7.84 12.98
C ILE A 73 16.75 8.52 12.04
N ASP A 74 17.40 9.61 12.45
CA ASP A 74 18.42 10.28 11.65
C ASP A 74 19.58 9.34 11.31
N ILE A 75 20.08 8.57 12.29
CA ILE A 75 21.15 7.59 12.06
C ILE A 75 20.73 6.53 11.04
N ILE A 76 19.50 6.01 11.13
CA ILE A 76 18.98 5.03 10.17
C ILE A 76 18.87 5.66 8.78
N CYS A 77 18.32 6.88 8.68
CA CYS A 77 18.21 7.61 7.42
C CYS A 77 19.58 7.82 6.77
N ASP A 78 20.56 8.29 7.54
CA ASP A 78 21.92 8.54 7.08
C ASP A 78 22.56 7.24 6.56
N TYR A 79 22.46 6.16 7.33
CA TYR A 79 23.01 4.87 6.94
C TYR A 79 22.37 4.33 5.65
N ILE A 80 21.03 4.28 5.59
CA ILE A 80 20.29 3.78 4.43
C ILE A 80 20.55 4.63 3.20
N SER A 81 20.68 5.96 3.35
CA SER A 81 20.94 6.88 2.24
C SER A 81 22.40 6.81 1.74
N SER A 82 23.35 6.52 2.62
CA SER A 82 24.77 6.36 2.26
C SER A 82 25.10 4.99 1.67
N CYS A 83 24.27 3.98 1.91
CA CYS A 83 24.48 2.62 1.42
C CYS A 83 24.16 2.55 -0.08
N SER A 84 25.16 2.24 -0.93
CA SER A 84 24.99 2.13 -2.38
C SER A 84 24.45 0.77 -2.83
N ASN A 85 24.59 -0.27 -2.01
CA ASN A 85 24.19 -1.63 -2.36
C ASN A 85 22.77 -1.92 -1.88
N GLU A 86 21.83 -2.16 -2.81
CA GLU A 86 20.42 -2.40 -2.49
C GLU A 86 20.20 -3.65 -1.64
N THR A 87 20.96 -4.74 -1.89
CA THR A 87 20.85 -5.96 -1.08
C THR A 87 21.27 -5.69 0.37
N THR A 88 22.38 -4.98 0.57
CA THR A 88 22.85 -4.58 1.89
C THR A 88 21.81 -3.72 2.61
N LYS A 89 21.30 -2.69 1.94
CA LYS A 89 20.27 -1.79 2.44
C LYS A 89 19.04 -2.55 2.93
N ASN A 90 18.48 -3.40 2.06
CA ASN A 90 17.29 -4.18 2.38
C ASN A 90 17.55 -5.21 3.49
N THR A 91 18.73 -5.86 3.48
CA THR A 91 19.13 -6.80 4.55
C THR A 91 19.13 -6.12 5.92
N ILE A 92 19.80 -4.97 6.02
CA ILE A 92 19.87 -4.22 7.27
C ILE A 92 18.49 -3.74 7.70
N PHE A 93 17.73 -3.14 6.76
CA PHE A 93 16.40 -2.62 7.07
C PHE A 93 15.44 -3.71 7.55
N LEU A 94 15.41 -4.86 6.87
CA LEU A 94 14.60 -6.01 7.29
C LEU A 94 15.08 -6.60 8.62
N SER A 95 16.38 -6.59 8.92
CA SER A 95 16.88 -7.05 10.20
C SER A 95 16.51 -6.11 11.35
N LEU A 96 16.44 -4.81 11.10
CA LEU A 96 15.97 -3.82 12.09
C LEU A 96 14.47 -3.99 12.40
N PHE A 97 13.66 -4.20 11.38
CA PHE A 97 12.21 -4.09 11.48
C PHE A 97 11.42 -5.37 11.11
N GLY A 98 12.06 -6.45 10.69
CA GLY A 98 11.39 -7.66 10.17
C GLY A 98 10.79 -8.57 11.25
N GLY A 99 11.33 -8.60 12.44
CA GLY A 99 10.86 -9.45 13.55
C GLY A 99 9.95 -8.70 14.53
N MET A 100 8.84 -8.16 14.04
CA MET A 100 8.09 -7.11 14.73
C MET A 100 7.06 -7.61 15.74
N GLU A 101 7.49 -8.02 16.91
CA GLU A 101 6.62 -8.12 18.09
C GLU A 101 6.59 -6.80 18.91
N SER A 102 7.54 -5.88 18.68
CA SER A 102 7.71 -4.64 19.44
C SER A 102 6.94 -3.47 18.85
N GLN A 103 5.91 -3.00 19.55
CA GLN A 103 5.17 -1.76 19.22
C GLN A 103 6.08 -0.54 19.11
N ARG A 104 7.20 -0.53 19.86
CA ARG A 104 8.17 0.56 19.81
C ARG A 104 8.91 0.62 18.48
N LYS A 105 9.35 -0.53 17.94
CA LYS A 105 10.00 -0.58 16.63
C LYS A 105 9.04 -0.12 15.54
N LEU A 106 7.76 -0.53 15.61
CA LEU A 106 6.74 -0.09 14.66
C LEU A 106 6.49 1.42 14.74
N LYS A 107 6.47 2.00 15.95
CA LYS A 107 6.40 3.46 16.12
C LYS A 107 7.57 4.18 15.45
N ILE A 108 8.81 3.71 15.68
CA ILE A 108 10.02 4.27 15.06
C ILE A 108 9.95 4.14 13.53
N LEU A 109 9.56 2.97 13.01
CA LEU A 109 9.36 2.75 11.58
C LEU A 109 8.31 3.70 11.00
N SER A 110 7.19 3.93 11.71
CA SER A 110 6.13 4.83 11.26
C SER A 110 6.63 6.28 11.15
N ILE A 111 7.38 6.75 12.14
CA ILE A 111 7.96 8.11 12.11
C ILE A 111 8.99 8.20 10.98
N LEU A 112 9.87 7.20 10.85
CA LEU A 112 10.87 7.11 9.78
C LEU A 112 10.21 7.19 8.40
N ALA A 113 9.16 6.39 8.16
CA ALA A 113 8.43 6.37 6.90
C ALA A 113 7.72 7.71 6.62
N SER A 114 7.06 8.31 7.62
CA SER A 114 6.42 9.63 7.49
C SER A 114 7.44 10.72 7.17
N MET A 115 8.60 10.73 7.83
CA MET A 115 9.69 11.66 7.51
C MET A 115 10.23 11.43 6.10
N ALA A 116 10.41 10.18 5.68
CA ALA A 116 10.87 9.84 4.34
C ALA A 116 9.88 10.27 3.25
N VAL A 117 8.56 10.18 3.50
CA VAL A 117 7.51 10.72 2.62
C VAL A 117 7.62 12.24 2.53
N SER A 118 7.76 12.94 3.67
CA SER A 118 7.90 14.41 3.71
C SER A 118 9.13 14.92 2.97
N ALA A 119 10.26 14.22 3.13
CA ALA A 119 11.54 14.58 2.52
C ALA A 119 11.72 13.99 1.10
N SER A 120 10.77 13.19 0.61
CA SER A 120 10.89 12.42 -0.65
C SER A 120 12.18 11.59 -0.70
N SER A 121 12.57 10.99 0.44
CA SER A 121 13.80 10.20 0.57
C SER A 121 13.66 8.85 -0.12
N THR A 122 14.00 8.80 -1.40
CA THR A 122 13.88 7.57 -2.23
C THR A 122 14.56 6.36 -1.61
N PRO A 123 15.81 6.41 -1.07
CA PRO A 123 16.45 5.23 -0.51
C PRO A 123 15.70 4.61 0.66
N VAL A 124 15.17 5.46 1.55
CA VAL A 124 14.39 5.00 2.71
C VAL A 124 13.04 4.47 2.28
N LEU A 125 12.35 5.16 1.36
CA LEU A 125 11.05 4.73 0.83
C LEU A 125 11.12 3.39 0.11
N LEU A 126 12.20 3.13 -0.66
CA LEU A 126 12.42 1.82 -1.29
C LEU A 126 12.56 0.72 -0.23
N ALA A 127 13.34 0.95 0.82
CA ALA A 127 13.50 -0.02 1.91
C ALA A 127 12.17 -0.26 2.66
N VAL A 128 11.37 0.78 2.91
CA VAL A 128 10.01 0.66 3.47
C VAL A 128 9.10 -0.13 2.52
N GLY A 129 9.19 0.10 1.21
CA GLY A 129 8.43 -0.65 0.20
C GLY A 129 8.76 -2.14 0.22
N VAL A 130 10.04 -2.50 0.31
CA VAL A 130 10.50 -3.89 0.46
C VAL A 130 9.98 -4.49 1.77
N TRP A 131 10.02 -3.73 2.87
CA TRP A 131 9.49 -4.17 4.14
C TRP A 131 7.97 -4.46 4.06
N LEU A 132 7.18 -3.56 3.47
CA LEU A 132 5.73 -3.78 3.26
C LEU A 132 5.46 -5.06 2.46
N GLN A 133 6.26 -5.32 1.42
CA GLN A 133 6.15 -6.54 0.62
C GLN A 133 6.45 -7.79 1.45
N GLN A 134 7.54 -7.79 2.22
CA GLN A 134 7.98 -8.94 3.00
C GLN A 134 7.06 -9.23 4.20
N MET A 135 6.47 -8.19 4.80
CA MET A 135 5.48 -8.35 5.88
C MET A 135 4.11 -8.78 5.36
N GLY A 136 3.82 -8.52 4.08
CA GLY A 136 2.51 -8.70 3.46
C GLY A 136 1.57 -7.51 3.71
N SER A 137 0.84 -7.12 2.66
CA SER A 137 -0.01 -5.91 2.67
C SER A 137 -1.17 -5.94 3.67
N SER A 138 -1.67 -7.14 4.00
CA SER A 138 -2.79 -7.33 4.94
C SER A 138 -2.33 -7.65 6.37
N SER A 139 -1.03 -7.66 6.65
CA SER A 139 -0.54 -7.89 8.01
C SER A 139 -0.92 -6.71 8.93
N PRO A 140 -1.22 -6.96 10.22
CA PRO A 140 -1.57 -5.89 11.16
C PRO A 140 -0.52 -4.78 11.23
N GLN A 141 0.75 -5.14 11.11
CA GLN A 141 1.87 -4.19 11.15
C GLN A 141 1.90 -3.29 9.90
N SER A 142 1.67 -3.87 8.72
CA SER A 142 1.59 -3.10 7.46
C SER A 142 0.40 -2.15 7.48
N LEU A 143 -0.75 -2.60 7.95
CA LEU A 143 -1.96 -1.78 8.06
C LEU A 143 -1.74 -0.62 9.04
N GLN A 144 -1.14 -0.89 10.21
CA GLN A 144 -0.85 0.16 11.20
C GLN A 144 0.18 1.17 10.68
N LEU A 145 1.23 0.74 9.97
CA LEU A 145 2.18 1.64 9.33
C LEU A 145 1.48 2.58 8.34
N VAL A 146 0.65 2.00 7.47
CA VAL A 146 -0.05 2.74 6.42
C VAL A 146 -1.09 3.70 7.02
N GLU A 147 -1.84 3.29 8.06
CA GLU A 147 -2.74 4.19 8.81
C GLU A 147 -2.00 5.39 9.41
N ASN A 148 -0.80 5.18 9.97
CA ASN A 148 0.01 6.27 10.50
C ASN A 148 0.45 7.24 9.40
N ILE A 149 0.89 6.75 8.24
CA ILE A 149 1.25 7.59 7.08
C ILE A 149 0.01 8.38 6.59
N ILE A 150 -1.15 7.72 6.49
CA ILE A 150 -2.40 8.40 6.09
C ILE A 150 -2.76 9.50 7.08
N ARG A 151 -2.72 9.22 8.38
CA ARG A 151 -2.99 10.22 9.42
C ARG A 151 -2.05 11.42 9.28
N ASP A 152 -0.76 11.18 9.12
CA ASP A 152 0.24 12.25 9.13
C ASP A 152 0.18 13.13 7.88
N HIS A 153 -0.12 12.55 6.70
CA HIS A 153 -0.05 13.26 5.41
C HIS A 153 -1.40 13.61 4.80
N PHE A 154 -2.47 12.95 5.20
CA PHE A 154 -3.80 13.17 4.62
C PHE A 154 -4.84 13.69 5.61
N HIS A 155 -4.60 13.57 6.92
CA HIS A 155 -5.47 14.15 7.94
C HIS A 155 -4.85 15.38 8.62
N LEU A 156 -3.57 15.31 9.00
CA LEU A 156 -2.91 16.37 9.76
C LEU A 156 -2.19 17.39 8.87
N ASN A 157 -1.60 16.96 7.77
CA ASN A 157 -0.79 17.81 6.90
C ASN A 157 -1.25 17.74 5.44
N THR A 158 -2.20 18.58 5.06
CA THR A 158 -2.79 18.58 3.71
C THR A 158 -2.05 19.47 2.71
N THR A 159 -0.99 20.16 3.12
CA THR A 159 -0.34 21.21 2.30
C THR A 159 0.67 20.69 1.28
N ASN A 160 1.17 19.47 1.40
CA ASN A 160 2.28 18.95 0.57
C ASN A 160 1.84 18.00 -0.56
N GLN A 161 0.69 18.28 -1.20
CA GLN A 161 0.16 17.40 -2.25
C GLN A 161 1.09 17.23 -3.46
N ALA A 162 1.86 18.25 -3.83
CA ALA A 162 2.77 18.17 -4.97
C ALA A 162 3.91 17.14 -4.72
N ALA A 163 4.50 17.15 -3.52
CA ALA A 163 5.51 16.19 -3.13
C ALA A 163 4.92 14.76 -3.06
N LEU A 164 3.72 14.60 -2.50
CA LEU A 164 3.04 13.31 -2.48
C LEU A 164 2.81 12.77 -3.90
N LYS A 165 2.35 13.60 -4.83
CA LYS A 165 2.12 13.20 -6.23
C LYS A 165 3.42 12.75 -6.92
N SER A 166 4.57 13.33 -6.60
CA SER A 166 5.86 12.95 -7.19
C SER A 166 6.35 11.56 -6.77
N LEU A 167 5.85 11.00 -5.67
CA LEU A 167 6.29 9.68 -5.16
C LEU A 167 6.06 8.54 -6.16
N ALA A 168 5.02 8.62 -7.00
CA ALA A 168 4.78 7.62 -8.05
C ALA A 168 5.93 7.51 -9.07
N THR A 169 6.74 8.55 -9.20
CA THR A 169 7.91 8.58 -10.08
C THR A 169 9.20 8.29 -9.31
N THR A 170 9.35 8.82 -8.10
CA THR A 170 10.59 8.72 -7.31
C THR A 170 10.72 7.41 -6.54
N ALA A 171 9.59 6.82 -6.07
CA ALA A 171 9.57 5.59 -5.30
C ALA A 171 8.38 4.68 -5.72
N PRO A 172 8.26 4.27 -6.99
CA PRO A 172 7.08 3.56 -7.51
C PRO A 172 6.81 2.23 -6.81
N GLN A 173 7.84 1.49 -6.40
CA GLN A 173 7.69 0.25 -5.65
C GLN A 173 7.07 0.48 -4.26
N PHE A 174 7.52 1.51 -3.55
CA PHE A 174 6.89 1.91 -2.29
C PHE A 174 5.43 2.27 -2.49
N VAL A 175 5.12 3.12 -3.48
CA VAL A 175 3.75 3.56 -3.77
C VAL A 175 2.86 2.38 -4.13
N SER A 176 3.32 1.44 -4.96
CA SER A 176 2.57 0.23 -5.30
C SER A 176 2.21 -0.60 -4.05
N ASN A 177 3.19 -0.88 -3.20
CA ASN A 177 2.98 -1.64 -1.97
C ASN A 177 2.13 -0.87 -0.94
N PHE A 178 2.29 0.46 -0.86
CA PHE A 178 1.47 1.34 -0.04
C PHE A 178 -0.01 1.30 -0.47
N ILE A 179 -0.31 1.47 -1.77
CA ILE A 179 -1.68 1.39 -2.28
C ILE A 179 -2.26 -0.01 -2.01
N THR A 180 -1.47 -1.09 -2.16
CA THR A 180 -1.93 -2.45 -1.88
C THR A 180 -2.42 -2.57 -0.43
N ALA A 181 -1.66 -2.05 0.54
CA ALA A 181 -2.08 -2.05 1.94
C ALA A 181 -3.24 -1.07 2.21
N VAL A 182 -3.24 0.12 1.57
CA VAL A 182 -4.35 1.09 1.68
C VAL A 182 -5.68 0.48 1.24
N THR A 183 -5.68 -0.31 0.17
CA THR A 183 -6.92 -0.95 -0.32
C THR A 183 -7.48 -1.99 0.63
N GLU A 184 -6.69 -2.50 1.57
CA GLU A 184 -7.15 -3.39 2.63
C GLU A 184 -7.74 -2.63 3.84
N LEU A 185 -7.59 -1.30 3.95
CA LEU A 185 -8.11 -0.50 5.08
C LEU A 185 -9.53 0.01 4.87
N TYR A 186 -9.98 0.18 3.63
CA TYR A 186 -11.22 0.86 3.32
C TYR A 186 -12.18 -0.03 2.53
N MET A 187 -13.47 0.25 2.63
CA MET A 187 -14.56 -0.44 1.93
C MET A 187 -14.64 -1.95 2.27
N HIS A 188 -14.18 -2.33 3.48
CA HIS A 188 -14.48 -3.65 4.03
C HIS A 188 -15.85 -3.65 4.69
N ASP A 189 -16.63 -4.70 4.45
CA ASP A 189 -17.95 -4.91 5.10
C ASP A 189 -17.77 -5.30 6.57
N GLY A 190 -17.38 -4.35 7.40
CA GLY A 190 -17.62 -4.41 8.85
C GLY A 190 -19.05 -3.96 9.12
N ILE A 191 -19.75 -4.67 9.99
CA ILE A 191 -21.19 -4.58 10.25
C ILE A 191 -21.69 -3.15 10.57
N ASN A 192 -20.84 -2.15 10.82
CA ASN A 192 -21.26 -0.85 11.31
C ASN A 192 -20.59 0.40 10.71
N GLU A 193 -19.56 0.33 9.87
CA GLU A 193 -18.99 1.55 9.30
C GLU A 193 -18.49 1.35 7.86
N LYS A 194 -19.20 1.98 6.93
CA LYS A 194 -18.75 2.19 5.54
C LYS A 194 -17.59 3.20 5.55
N LYS A 195 -16.39 2.75 5.85
CA LYS A 195 -15.23 3.65 5.89
C LYS A 195 -14.73 3.88 4.47
N LEU A 196 -15.05 5.03 3.90
CA LEU A 196 -14.48 5.50 2.65
C LEU A 196 -13.08 6.07 2.87
N PRO A 197 -12.16 5.95 1.88
CA PRO A 197 -10.88 6.64 1.96
C PRO A 197 -11.08 8.17 2.00
N PRO A 198 -10.24 8.91 2.72
CA PRO A 198 -10.24 10.37 2.69
C PRO A 198 -10.14 10.87 1.24
N ARG A 199 -10.90 11.92 0.91
CA ARG A 199 -10.96 12.46 -0.44
C ARG A 199 -9.58 12.83 -1.01
N ASN A 200 -8.76 13.52 -0.22
CA ASN A 200 -7.40 13.91 -0.60
C ASN A 200 -6.48 12.70 -0.86
N LEU A 201 -6.67 11.59 -0.13
CA LEU A 201 -5.98 10.32 -0.40
C LEU A 201 -6.45 9.73 -1.74
N LEU A 202 -7.77 9.72 -2.00
CA LEU A 202 -8.33 9.26 -3.26
C LEU A 202 -7.80 10.09 -4.45
N GLU A 203 -7.75 11.42 -4.32
CA GLU A 203 -7.20 12.34 -5.34
C GLU A 203 -5.73 12.01 -5.66
N VAL A 204 -4.92 11.76 -4.64
CA VAL A 204 -3.50 11.43 -4.81
C VAL A 204 -3.34 10.05 -5.46
N ILE A 205 -4.06 9.03 -5.00
CA ILE A 205 -4.03 7.68 -5.60
C ILE A 205 -4.50 7.73 -7.06
N THR A 206 -5.57 8.46 -7.36
CA THR A 206 -6.06 8.65 -8.73
C THR A 206 -4.99 9.29 -9.60
N SER A 207 -4.36 10.36 -9.11
CA SER A 207 -3.25 11.02 -9.80
C SER A 207 -2.08 10.06 -10.07
N TRP A 208 -1.69 9.26 -9.11
CA TRP A 208 -0.60 8.28 -9.23
C TRP A 208 -0.89 7.24 -10.32
N VAL A 209 -2.06 6.61 -10.26
CA VAL A 209 -2.45 5.54 -11.17
C VAL A 209 -2.67 6.06 -12.60
N CYS A 210 -3.27 7.25 -12.75
CA CYS A 210 -3.51 7.84 -14.06
C CYS A 210 -2.23 8.37 -14.72
N SER A 211 -1.29 8.91 -13.94
CA SER A 211 -0.02 9.45 -14.48
C SER A 211 1.01 8.39 -14.79
N ASN A 212 0.96 7.23 -14.13
CA ASN A 212 1.91 6.13 -14.33
C ASN A 212 1.17 4.79 -14.49
N PRO A 213 0.84 4.37 -15.71
CA PRO A 213 0.13 3.11 -15.98
C PRO A 213 0.86 1.85 -15.48
N THR A 214 2.19 1.89 -15.34
CA THR A 214 2.99 0.76 -14.86
C THR A 214 3.13 0.71 -13.34
N LEU A 215 2.65 1.73 -12.64
CA LEU A 215 2.82 1.88 -11.19
C LEU A 215 2.33 0.65 -10.43
N CYS A 216 1.12 0.18 -10.75
CA CYS A 216 0.50 -0.95 -10.07
C CYS A 216 1.30 -2.27 -10.20
N MET A 217 2.23 -2.33 -11.15
CA MET A 217 3.08 -3.51 -11.39
C MET A 217 4.51 -3.32 -10.90
N SER A 218 4.83 -2.16 -10.35
CA SER A 218 6.21 -1.81 -10.00
C SER A 218 6.89 -2.84 -9.09
N ALA A 219 6.15 -3.41 -8.13
CA ALA A 219 6.68 -4.43 -7.24
C ALA A 219 6.99 -5.77 -7.94
N GLN A 220 6.25 -6.12 -9.00
CA GLN A 220 6.51 -7.33 -9.81
C GLN A 220 7.58 -7.10 -10.87
N MET A 221 7.62 -5.91 -11.46
CA MET A 221 8.61 -5.57 -12.50
C MET A 221 10.01 -5.36 -11.92
N ASN A 222 10.09 -4.91 -10.67
CA ASN A 222 11.33 -4.64 -9.96
C ASN A 222 11.39 -5.46 -8.67
N PRO A 223 11.73 -6.76 -8.75
CA PRO A 223 11.82 -7.60 -7.58
C PRO A 223 12.84 -7.04 -6.59
N ALA A 224 12.52 -7.09 -5.31
CA ALA A 224 13.38 -6.60 -4.25
C ALA A 224 14.70 -7.38 -4.23
N ALA A 225 15.82 -6.66 -4.15
CA ALA A 225 17.12 -7.25 -3.90
C ALA A 225 17.18 -7.73 -2.44
N LEU A 226 17.08 -9.04 -2.24
CA LEU A 226 17.08 -9.67 -0.92
C LEU A 226 18.41 -10.40 -0.66
N PRO A 227 18.79 -10.62 0.63
CA PRO A 227 20.00 -11.37 0.96
C PRO A 227 19.93 -12.83 0.49
N SER A 228 21.10 -13.43 0.30
CA SER A 228 21.22 -14.84 -0.06
C SER A 228 20.48 -15.73 0.96
N GLY A 229 19.63 -16.63 0.47
CA GLY A 229 18.82 -17.54 1.30
C GLY A 229 17.51 -16.95 1.81
N ALA A 230 17.22 -15.68 1.58
CA ALA A 230 15.90 -15.12 1.87
C ALA A 230 14.85 -15.67 0.90
N ILE A 231 13.68 -15.99 1.46
CA ILE A 231 12.52 -16.40 0.66
C ILE A 231 11.71 -15.14 0.35
N PRO A 232 11.63 -14.73 -0.94
CA PRO A 232 10.84 -13.55 -1.28
C PRO A 232 9.36 -13.82 -1.11
N MET A 233 8.66 -12.94 -0.43
CA MET A 233 7.20 -12.92 -0.45
C MET A 233 6.70 -12.51 -1.83
N ALA A 234 5.61 -13.13 -2.26
CA ALA A 234 5.00 -12.80 -3.55
C ALA A 234 4.63 -11.32 -3.62
N ALA A 235 5.02 -10.66 -4.71
CA ALA A 235 4.60 -9.30 -4.97
C ALA A 235 3.11 -9.27 -5.32
N VAL A 236 2.31 -8.70 -4.43
CA VAL A 236 0.87 -8.48 -4.64
C VAL A 236 0.68 -7.12 -5.26
N THR A 237 -0.15 -7.04 -6.31
CA THR A 237 -0.46 -5.77 -6.97
C THR A 237 -1.67 -5.09 -6.30
N PRO A 238 -1.77 -3.76 -6.32
CA PRO A 238 -2.94 -3.04 -5.82
C PRO A 238 -4.18 -3.18 -6.70
N LEU A 239 -4.06 -3.78 -7.89
CA LEU A 239 -5.11 -3.81 -8.91
C LEU A 239 -6.42 -4.43 -8.39
N ALA A 240 -6.34 -5.56 -7.67
CA ALA A 240 -7.54 -6.20 -7.14
C ALA A 240 -8.30 -5.30 -6.13
N GLY A 241 -7.57 -4.65 -5.24
CA GLY A 241 -8.16 -3.73 -4.27
C GLY A 241 -8.72 -2.47 -4.91
N LEU A 242 -8.01 -1.90 -5.90
CA LEU A 242 -8.50 -0.74 -6.66
C LEU A 242 -9.74 -1.07 -7.50
N ILE A 243 -9.79 -2.25 -8.14
CA ILE A 243 -11.00 -2.73 -8.83
C ILE A 243 -12.16 -2.83 -7.85
N HIS A 244 -11.90 -3.38 -6.66
CA HIS A 244 -12.90 -3.45 -5.59
C HIS A 244 -13.45 -2.06 -5.24
N TRP A 245 -12.59 -1.08 -4.98
CA TRP A 245 -13.01 0.29 -4.68
C TRP A 245 -13.84 0.91 -5.80
N CYS A 246 -13.33 0.86 -7.03
CA CYS A 246 -14.01 1.44 -8.18
C CYS A 246 -15.36 0.79 -8.45
N SER A 247 -15.44 -0.54 -8.31
CA SER A 247 -16.67 -1.29 -8.57
C SER A 247 -17.75 -1.05 -7.52
N LEU A 248 -17.38 -0.86 -6.27
CA LEU A 248 -18.35 -0.64 -5.19
C LEU A 248 -18.68 0.84 -4.96
N ALA A 249 -17.86 1.77 -5.45
CA ALA A 249 -18.04 3.19 -5.23
C ALA A 249 -19.47 3.73 -5.49
N PRO A 250 -20.18 3.32 -6.57
CA PRO A 250 -21.55 3.81 -6.82
C PRO A 250 -22.53 3.49 -5.69
N LEU A 251 -22.29 2.42 -4.91
CA LEU A 251 -23.15 2.01 -3.80
C LEU A 251 -22.80 2.72 -2.48
N TYR A 252 -21.58 3.26 -2.36
CA TYR A 252 -21.05 3.81 -1.10
C TYR A 252 -20.99 5.34 -1.13
N VAL A 253 -20.88 5.94 -2.31
CA VAL A 253 -20.79 7.40 -2.45
C VAL A 253 -22.20 7.95 -2.68
N GLU A 254 -22.62 8.86 -1.81
CA GLU A 254 -23.86 9.62 -1.98
C GLU A 254 -23.65 10.67 -3.10
N ASP A 255 -24.68 10.95 -3.86
CA ASP A 255 -24.60 11.97 -4.91
C ASP A 255 -24.46 13.34 -4.24
N ASP A 256 -23.40 14.08 -4.57
CA ASP A 256 -23.08 15.39 -3.97
C ASP A 256 -24.16 16.48 -4.26
N ASP A 257 -25.19 16.16 -5.03
CA ASP A 257 -26.29 17.08 -5.39
C ASP A 257 -27.26 17.38 -4.25
N ASP A 258 -27.25 16.61 -3.14
CA ASP A 258 -28.18 16.79 -2.00
C ASP A 258 -27.64 17.68 -0.87
N GLN A 259 -26.41 18.19 -0.96
CA GLN A 259 -25.86 19.16 0.00
C GLN A 259 -25.81 20.58 -0.58
N GLU A 260 -26.97 21.14 -0.99
CA GLU A 260 -27.14 22.57 -0.92
C GLU A 260 -27.11 23.00 0.56
N ILE A 261 -25.91 23.39 1.05
CA ILE A 261 -25.80 24.13 2.30
C ILE A 261 -26.64 25.40 2.13
N PRO A 262 -27.68 25.63 2.97
CA PRO A 262 -28.43 26.86 2.91
C PRO A 262 -27.51 28.01 3.33
N ILE A 263 -26.90 28.67 2.35
CA ILE A 263 -26.14 29.90 2.55
C ILE A 263 -27.14 30.93 3.03
N LYS A 264 -27.22 31.18 4.35
CA LYS A 264 -27.81 32.38 4.91
C LYS A 264 -27.13 33.57 4.23
N LYS A 265 -27.91 34.25 3.39
CA LYS A 265 -27.55 35.52 2.74
C LYS A 265 -27.06 36.52 3.77
N LEU A 266 -25.77 36.70 3.91
CA LEU A 266 -25.16 37.91 4.36
C LEU A 266 -24.67 38.64 3.11
N LYS A 267 -25.44 39.68 2.73
CA LYS A 267 -25.00 40.68 1.77
C LYS A 267 -23.85 41.42 2.37
N LEU A 268 -22.65 41.34 1.78
CA LEU A 268 -21.67 42.42 1.72
C LEU A 268 -20.72 42.18 0.53
N GLU A 269 -20.71 43.20 -0.31
CA GLU A 269 -19.66 43.68 -1.23
C GLU A 269 -19.03 42.76 -2.27
N GLU A 270 -19.23 43.18 -3.51
CA GLU A 270 -18.54 42.83 -4.74
C GLU A 270 -17.03 43.06 -4.55
N ASP A 271 -16.23 41.96 -4.70
CA ASP A 271 -14.91 42.10 -5.31
C ASP A 271 -14.38 40.75 -5.82
N ILE A 272 -14.07 40.75 -7.10
CA ILE A 272 -13.16 39.86 -7.84
C ILE A 272 -13.40 38.36 -7.68
N LYS A 273 -14.33 37.81 -8.45
CA LYS A 273 -14.43 36.34 -8.75
C LYS A 273 -13.20 35.88 -9.53
N LYS A 274 -12.18 35.34 -8.83
CA LYS A 274 -11.34 34.32 -9.43
C LYS A 274 -12.21 33.07 -9.61
N PRO A 275 -12.18 32.38 -10.77
CA PRO A 275 -12.91 31.13 -10.93
C PRO A 275 -12.31 30.12 -9.94
N VAL A 276 -13.06 29.83 -8.88
CA VAL A 276 -12.78 28.70 -8.01
C VAL A 276 -12.98 27.47 -8.90
N ALA A 277 -11.89 26.75 -9.18
CA ALA A 277 -11.96 25.50 -9.92
C ALA A 277 -13.01 24.62 -9.23
N LYS A 278 -14.08 24.26 -9.95
CA LYS A 278 -15.10 23.33 -9.44
C LYS A 278 -14.39 22.08 -8.97
N SER A 279 -14.46 21.80 -7.67
CA SER A 279 -13.98 20.54 -7.12
C SER A 279 -14.70 19.40 -7.85
N GLU A 280 -13.94 18.49 -8.45
CA GLU A 280 -14.51 17.30 -9.09
C GLU A 280 -15.31 16.50 -8.05
N SER A 281 -16.44 15.90 -8.44
CA SER A 281 -17.23 15.09 -7.53
C SER A 281 -16.45 13.83 -7.12
N THR A 282 -16.73 13.28 -5.95
CA THR A 282 -16.12 12.04 -5.48
C THR A 282 -16.40 10.87 -6.45
N GLN A 283 -17.59 10.84 -7.06
CA GLN A 283 -17.92 9.89 -8.11
C GLN A 283 -17.02 10.03 -9.34
N ALA A 284 -16.72 11.27 -9.77
CA ALA A 284 -15.82 11.52 -10.90
C ALA A 284 -14.40 11.01 -10.62
N LEU A 285 -13.89 11.17 -9.39
CA LEU A 285 -12.59 10.63 -9.00
C LEU A 285 -12.55 9.09 -9.08
N TYR A 286 -13.57 8.40 -8.59
CA TYR A 286 -13.63 6.94 -8.72
C TYR A 286 -13.76 6.49 -10.17
N TRP A 287 -14.45 7.25 -11.00
CA TRP A 287 -14.50 6.97 -12.43
C TRP A 287 -13.16 7.16 -13.13
N GLN A 288 -12.44 8.23 -12.81
CA GLN A 288 -11.08 8.45 -13.32
C GLN A 288 -10.12 7.35 -12.85
N LEU A 289 -10.20 6.99 -11.56
CA LEU A 289 -9.41 5.88 -11.01
C LEU A 289 -9.72 4.56 -11.72
N HIS A 290 -11.00 4.28 -11.98
CA HIS A 290 -11.41 3.09 -12.73
C HIS A 290 -10.75 3.04 -14.12
N LEU A 291 -10.84 4.15 -14.88
CA LEU A 291 -10.19 4.24 -16.19
C LEU A 291 -8.66 4.09 -16.09
N GLY A 292 -8.02 4.67 -15.07
CA GLY A 292 -6.61 4.50 -14.79
C GLY A 292 -6.24 3.04 -14.54
N VAL A 293 -7.06 2.32 -13.76
CA VAL A 293 -6.88 0.89 -13.48
C VAL A 293 -7.05 0.04 -14.75
N LEU A 294 -8.07 0.33 -15.58
CA LEU A 294 -8.25 -0.36 -16.86
C LEU A 294 -7.05 -0.12 -17.80
N ASN A 295 -6.51 1.10 -17.82
CA ASN A 295 -5.31 1.42 -18.58
C ASN A 295 -4.08 0.67 -18.03
N SER A 296 -3.94 0.57 -16.72
CA SER A 296 -2.89 -0.23 -16.08
C SER A 296 -2.98 -1.71 -16.43
N LEU A 297 -4.18 -2.29 -16.50
CA LEU A 297 -4.39 -3.68 -16.94
C LEU A 297 -4.02 -3.89 -18.41
N ARG A 298 -4.26 -2.91 -19.27
CA ARG A 298 -3.99 -2.96 -20.70
C ARG A 298 -2.52 -2.68 -21.04
N GLY A 299 -1.80 -2.01 -20.15
CA GLY A 299 -0.44 -1.50 -20.39
C GLY A 299 0.53 -2.56 -20.89
N GLY A 300 1.33 -2.16 -21.89
CA GLY A 300 2.23 -3.02 -22.68
C GLY A 300 3.44 -3.55 -21.93
N TRP A 301 3.26 -4.30 -20.88
CA TRP A 301 4.29 -4.89 -20.00
C TRP A 301 5.08 -6.05 -20.61
N ARG A 302 4.93 -6.31 -21.91
CA ARG A 302 5.52 -7.49 -22.52
C ARG A 302 6.95 -7.26 -22.97
N PRO A 303 7.97 -7.85 -22.24
CA PRO A 303 8.81 -8.75 -23.01
C PRO A 303 8.72 -10.22 -22.59
N HIS A 304 8.18 -10.59 -21.44
CA HIS A 304 8.33 -11.95 -20.89
C HIS A 304 7.03 -12.69 -20.58
N GLY A 305 5.93 -12.30 -21.20
CA GLY A 305 4.60 -12.90 -20.98
C GLY A 305 3.68 -12.05 -20.11
N PRO A 306 2.40 -12.45 -19.97
CA PRO A 306 1.45 -11.71 -19.15
C PRO A 306 1.86 -11.81 -17.68
N PRO A 307 1.94 -10.69 -16.97
CA PRO A 307 2.23 -10.72 -15.55
C PRO A 307 1.06 -11.37 -14.81
N THR A 308 1.35 -12.19 -13.81
CA THR A 308 0.35 -12.75 -12.90
C THR A 308 -0.13 -11.68 -11.93
N ALA A 309 -0.85 -10.68 -12.46
CA ALA A 309 -1.17 -9.45 -11.74
C ALA A 309 -2.41 -9.58 -10.85
N LEU A 310 -3.38 -10.39 -11.28
CA LEU A 310 -4.67 -10.53 -10.64
C LEU A 310 -5.00 -11.99 -10.36
N ALA A 311 -5.23 -12.34 -9.10
CA ALA A 311 -5.78 -13.63 -8.74
C ALA A 311 -7.27 -13.69 -9.09
N ALA A 312 -7.70 -14.71 -9.83
CA ALA A 312 -9.11 -14.96 -10.14
C ALA A 312 -9.98 -15.00 -8.87
N ALA A 313 -9.45 -15.59 -7.79
CA ALA A 313 -10.13 -15.64 -6.49
C ALA A 313 -10.38 -14.26 -5.89
N ARG A 314 -9.47 -13.29 -6.07
CA ARG A 314 -9.64 -11.92 -5.58
C ARG A 314 -10.74 -11.18 -6.36
N LEU A 315 -10.87 -11.41 -7.67
CA LEU A 315 -11.96 -10.87 -8.48
C LEU A 315 -13.29 -11.55 -8.12
N ALA A 316 -13.30 -12.87 -7.95
CA ALA A 316 -14.49 -13.61 -7.54
C ALA A 316 -15.03 -13.17 -6.18
N ALA A 317 -14.17 -12.71 -5.27
CA ALA A 317 -14.56 -12.19 -3.95
C ALA A 317 -15.44 -10.92 -4.00
N LEU A 318 -15.57 -10.26 -5.16
CA LEU A 318 -16.54 -9.17 -5.37
C LEU A 318 -17.98 -9.67 -5.43
N ALA A 319 -18.21 -10.87 -5.95
CA ALA A 319 -19.55 -11.39 -6.17
C ALA A 319 -20.39 -11.49 -4.89
N PRO A 320 -19.93 -12.12 -3.78
CA PRO A 320 -20.73 -12.19 -2.56
C PRO A 320 -21.06 -10.81 -1.97
N LYS A 321 -20.19 -9.82 -2.12
CA LYS A 321 -20.44 -8.47 -1.62
C LYS A 321 -21.54 -7.77 -2.43
N LEU A 322 -21.48 -7.88 -3.75
CA LEU A 322 -22.51 -7.33 -4.63
C LEU A 322 -23.84 -8.06 -4.47
N GLN A 323 -23.82 -9.38 -4.26
CA GLN A 323 -25.04 -10.16 -3.94
C GLN A 323 -25.66 -9.72 -2.64
N ALA A 324 -24.88 -9.58 -1.56
CA ALA A 324 -25.39 -9.12 -0.27
C ALA A 324 -26.04 -7.73 -0.39
N HIS A 325 -25.48 -6.85 -1.23
CA HIS A 325 -26.06 -5.54 -1.48
C HIS A 325 -27.34 -5.64 -2.33
N ALA A 326 -27.34 -6.46 -3.38
CA ALA A 326 -28.50 -6.72 -4.19
C ALA A 326 -29.66 -7.30 -3.38
N HIS A 327 -29.40 -8.26 -2.48
CA HIS A 327 -30.42 -8.79 -1.56
C HIS A 327 -31.01 -7.72 -0.67
N ARG A 328 -30.21 -6.78 -0.17
CA ARG A 328 -30.72 -5.65 0.64
C ARG A 328 -31.64 -4.73 -0.17
N LEU A 329 -31.26 -4.41 -1.40
CA LEU A 329 -32.09 -3.61 -2.32
C LEU A 329 -33.39 -4.33 -2.69
N HIS A 330 -33.32 -5.62 -2.98
CA HIS A 330 -34.51 -6.43 -3.28
C HIS A 330 -35.48 -6.48 -2.08
N ALA A 331 -34.97 -6.57 -0.86
CA ALA A 331 -35.80 -6.56 0.36
C ALA A 331 -36.54 -5.23 0.55
N THR A 332 -36.09 -4.13 -0.06
CA THR A 332 -36.79 -2.84 -0.07
C THR A 332 -37.79 -2.71 -1.23
N GLY A 333 -38.01 -3.78 -2.01
CA GLY A 333 -38.95 -3.81 -3.13
C GLY A 333 -38.43 -3.14 -4.43
N LEU A 334 -37.15 -2.85 -4.51
CA LEU A 334 -36.55 -2.25 -5.71
C LEU A 334 -36.22 -3.31 -6.78
N ASP A 335 -36.49 -3.00 -8.04
CA ASP A 335 -36.09 -3.85 -9.15
C ASP A 335 -34.59 -3.73 -9.40
N LEU A 336 -33.88 -4.85 -9.24
CA LEU A 336 -32.42 -4.92 -9.38
C LEU A 336 -31.95 -4.68 -10.82
N THR A 337 -32.80 -4.98 -11.82
CA THR A 337 -32.45 -4.83 -13.24
C THR A 337 -32.42 -3.36 -13.68
N ILE A 338 -33.11 -2.49 -12.94
CA ILE A 338 -33.27 -1.07 -13.27
C ILE A 338 -32.49 -0.18 -12.29
N HIS A 339 -32.00 -0.75 -11.15
CA HIS A 339 -31.34 0.07 -10.14
C HIS A 339 -29.99 0.62 -10.64
N PRO A 340 -29.88 1.96 -10.91
CA PRO A 340 -28.78 2.52 -11.69
C PRO A 340 -27.42 2.32 -11.00
N LYS A 341 -27.33 2.55 -9.68
CA LYS A 341 -26.08 2.40 -8.93
C LYS A 341 -25.58 0.94 -8.92
N LEU A 342 -26.50 -0.03 -8.83
CA LEU A 342 -26.12 -1.45 -8.88
C LEU A 342 -25.66 -1.85 -10.30
N GLN A 343 -26.36 -1.39 -11.34
CA GLN A 343 -25.97 -1.67 -12.73
C GLN A 343 -24.62 -1.03 -13.06
N ASP A 344 -24.34 0.19 -12.61
CA ASP A 344 -23.01 0.82 -12.76
C ASP A 344 -21.90 -0.01 -12.07
N CYS A 345 -22.16 -0.56 -10.88
CA CYS A 345 -21.22 -1.48 -10.22
C CYS A 345 -20.94 -2.73 -11.05
N LEU A 346 -22.01 -3.37 -11.57
CA LEU A 346 -21.89 -4.58 -12.39
C LEU A 346 -21.17 -4.31 -13.70
N ASP A 347 -21.40 -3.16 -14.33
CA ASP A 347 -20.70 -2.72 -15.53
C ASP A 347 -19.20 -2.51 -15.26
N ARG A 348 -18.84 -1.87 -14.16
CA ARG A 348 -17.43 -1.66 -13.77
C ARG A 348 -16.72 -2.99 -13.51
N VAL A 349 -17.37 -3.94 -12.83
CA VAL A 349 -16.84 -5.30 -12.66
C VAL A 349 -16.65 -5.97 -14.01
N GLY A 350 -17.66 -5.92 -14.87
CA GLY A 350 -17.59 -6.49 -16.22
C GLY A 350 -16.42 -5.91 -17.03
N GLN A 351 -16.30 -4.59 -17.07
CA GLN A 351 -15.21 -3.91 -17.77
C GLN A 351 -13.83 -4.37 -17.23
N ALA A 352 -13.64 -4.39 -15.89
CA ALA A 352 -12.40 -4.78 -15.30
C ALA A 352 -12.05 -6.25 -15.61
N VAL A 353 -13.01 -7.17 -15.48
CA VAL A 353 -12.80 -8.59 -15.78
C VAL A 353 -12.51 -8.80 -17.28
N GLN A 354 -13.26 -8.14 -18.18
CA GLN A 354 -13.03 -8.24 -19.64
C GLN A 354 -11.62 -7.78 -20.00
N VAL A 355 -11.18 -6.62 -19.48
CA VAL A 355 -9.86 -6.08 -19.79
C VAL A 355 -8.76 -6.98 -19.20
N ALA A 356 -8.95 -7.45 -17.96
CA ALA A 356 -7.97 -8.31 -17.30
C ALA A 356 -7.79 -9.67 -18.01
N LEU A 357 -8.89 -10.32 -18.42
CA LEU A 357 -8.85 -11.57 -19.16
C LEU A 357 -8.26 -11.36 -20.57
N ALA A 358 -8.66 -10.29 -21.27
CA ALA A 358 -8.11 -9.96 -22.59
C ALA A 358 -6.61 -9.63 -22.55
N ALA A 359 -6.12 -9.01 -21.46
CA ALA A 359 -4.70 -8.76 -21.23
C ALA A 359 -3.93 -10.01 -20.82
N GLY A 360 -4.61 -11.12 -20.46
CA GLY A 360 -3.98 -12.35 -19.97
C GLY A 360 -3.27 -12.19 -18.63
N CYS A 361 -3.69 -11.21 -17.81
CA CYS A 361 -3.04 -10.93 -16.51
C CYS A 361 -3.74 -11.59 -15.31
N VAL A 362 -4.79 -12.39 -15.54
CA VAL A 362 -5.51 -13.15 -14.51
C VAL A 362 -4.90 -14.53 -14.36
N TYR A 363 -4.61 -14.94 -13.13
CA TYR A 363 -4.11 -16.27 -12.81
C TYR A 363 -5.04 -16.99 -11.83
N GLY A 364 -4.93 -18.34 -11.78
CA GLY A 364 -5.77 -19.18 -10.94
C GLY A 364 -6.98 -19.75 -11.68
N ASN A 365 -8.03 -20.09 -10.95
CA ASN A 365 -9.21 -20.77 -11.51
C ASN A 365 -10.20 -19.76 -12.13
N ILE A 366 -10.10 -19.57 -13.45
CA ILE A 366 -10.98 -18.68 -14.21
C ILE A 366 -12.42 -19.23 -14.26
N THR A 367 -12.61 -20.55 -14.32
CA THR A 367 -13.95 -21.15 -14.30
C THR A 367 -14.70 -20.77 -13.03
N ASN A 368 -14.04 -20.86 -11.86
CA ASN A 368 -14.65 -20.45 -10.60
C ASN A 368 -14.97 -18.95 -10.58
N LEU A 369 -14.13 -18.10 -11.18
CA LEU A 369 -14.42 -16.67 -11.34
C LEU A 369 -15.69 -16.46 -12.15
N LEU A 370 -15.78 -17.08 -13.33
CA LEU A 370 -16.96 -16.93 -14.21
C LEU A 370 -18.23 -17.46 -13.54
N THR A 371 -18.16 -18.59 -12.85
CA THR A 371 -19.27 -19.14 -12.05
C THR A 371 -19.71 -18.18 -10.95
N ALA A 372 -18.77 -17.55 -10.22
CA ALA A 372 -19.09 -16.56 -9.19
C ALA A 372 -19.76 -15.32 -9.80
N LEU A 373 -19.32 -14.85 -10.97
CA LEU A 373 -19.94 -13.72 -11.66
C LEU A 373 -21.33 -14.05 -12.19
N ASP A 374 -21.58 -15.29 -12.60
CA ASP A 374 -22.89 -15.74 -13.11
C ASP A 374 -23.97 -15.77 -12.02
N THR A 375 -23.58 -15.76 -10.74
CA THR A 375 -24.51 -15.66 -9.61
C THR A 375 -24.99 -14.23 -9.34
N LEU A 376 -24.42 -13.22 -10.00
CA LEU A 376 -24.77 -11.81 -9.82
C LEU A 376 -26.11 -11.47 -10.49
N PRO A 377 -26.78 -10.39 -10.06
CA PRO A 377 -27.98 -9.90 -10.73
C PRO A 377 -27.78 -9.70 -12.22
N GLU A 378 -28.88 -9.78 -12.98
CA GLU A 378 -28.83 -9.68 -14.43
C GLU A 378 -28.18 -8.37 -14.89
N ASN A 379 -27.12 -8.52 -15.70
CA ASN A 379 -26.42 -7.42 -16.35
C ASN A 379 -25.95 -7.85 -17.73
N ARG A 380 -26.25 -7.02 -18.74
CA ARG A 380 -25.98 -7.34 -20.14
C ARG A 380 -24.49 -7.56 -20.43
N LEU A 381 -23.62 -6.71 -19.88
CA LEU A 381 -22.17 -6.78 -20.11
C LEU A 381 -21.58 -8.05 -19.50
N LEU A 382 -21.92 -8.35 -18.25
CA LEU A 382 -21.47 -9.57 -17.58
C LEU A 382 -21.90 -10.83 -18.33
N LYS A 383 -23.15 -10.93 -18.77
CA LYS A 383 -23.63 -12.05 -19.59
C LYS A 383 -22.77 -12.28 -20.83
N ILE A 384 -22.48 -11.22 -21.58
CA ILE A 384 -21.65 -11.31 -22.81
C ILE A 384 -20.26 -11.83 -22.47
N ILE A 385 -19.66 -11.32 -21.39
CA ILE A 385 -18.30 -11.71 -20.97
C ILE A 385 -18.26 -13.18 -20.56
N ILE A 386 -19.20 -13.60 -19.72
CA ILE A 386 -19.29 -14.98 -19.24
C ILE A 386 -19.46 -15.95 -20.42
N GLN A 387 -20.42 -15.69 -21.31
CA GLN A 387 -20.66 -16.54 -22.48
C GLN A 387 -19.42 -16.63 -23.39
N LYS A 388 -18.77 -15.51 -23.68
CA LYS A 388 -17.55 -15.47 -24.50
C LYS A 388 -16.44 -16.33 -23.93
N HIS A 389 -16.18 -16.22 -22.62
CA HIS A 389 -15.07 -16.94 -22.01
C HIS A 389 -15.39 -18.39 -21.66
N GLN A 390 -16.65 -18.74 -21.40
CA GLN A 390 -17.08 -20.13 -21.25
C GLN A 390 -16.95 -20.94 -22.57
N GLN A 391 -17.14 -20.29 -23.72
CA GLN A 391 -16.93 -20.94 -25.03
C GLN A 391 -15.46 -21.10 -25.41
N SER A 392 -14.55 -20.44 -24.70
CA SER A 392 -13.11 -20.45 -24.98
C SER A 392 -12.30 -21.35 -24.02
N LEU A 393 -12.94 -21.90 -22.99
CA LEU A 393 -12.40 -22.87 -22.04
C LEU A 393 -12.76 -24.29 -22.46
#